data_a2c439685f2af3c44914783bc35c04e5
#
_entry.id   a2c439685f2af3c44914783bc35c04e5
#
_cell.length_a   1.000
_cell.length_b   1.000
_cell.length_c   1.000
_cell.angle_alpha   90.00
_cell.angle_beta   90.00
_cell.angle_gamma   90.00
#
_symmetry.space_group_name_H-M   'P 1'
#
loop_
_entity.id
_entity.type
_entity.pdbx_description
1 polymer ?
#
loop_
_entity_poly.entity_id
_entity_poly.type
_entity_poly.pdbx_seq_one_letter_code
_entity_poly.pdbx_strand_id
1 'polypeptide(L)'
;MTKVLIITNKSDLTSDFIVKRLRERKIFFYRFNTEEISKSCFLTFDFQRNLFILTDTILCHQFNLKEFTSVYFRRPELPNINTNDLSSGEIQFLKNEFYYTLEGLYKILKDLYWVSPIYAIREAENKIYQLELAKAIGFSIPDSIVTHSYNDSLEFYNRNDASCI
;
A
#
# COMPACT_ATOMS: atom_id res chain seq x y z
N MET A 1 -25.21 -6.15 -2.03
CA MET A 1 -24.95 -4.81 -2.65
C MET A 1 -23.46 -4.57 -2.61
N THR A 2 -22.84 -4.14 -3.71
CA THR A 2 -21.39 -3.92 -3.79
C THR A 2 -20.98 -2.70 -2.97
N LYS A 3 -20.00 -2.88 -2.07
CA LYS A 3 -19.40 -1.82 -1.26
C LYS A 3 -17.89 -1.86 -1.46
N VAL A 4 -17.28 -0.80 -1.98
CA VAL A 4 -15.86 -0.74 -2.32
C VAL A 4 -15.08 0.05 -1.28
N LEU A 5 -14.06 -0.55 -0.69
CA LEU A 5 -13.06 0.15 0.11
C LEU A 5 -11.86 0.51 -0.79
N ILE A 6 -11.57 1.79 -0.92
CA ILE A 6 -10.40 2.29 -1.65
C ILE A 6 -9.32 2.62 -0.62
N ILE A 7 -8.25 1.85 -0.58
CA ILE A 7 -7.10 2.06 0.32
C ILE A 7 -6.00 2.75 -0.48
N THR A 8 -5.73 4.01 -0.18
CA THR A 8 -4.85 4.87 -0.99
C THR A 8 -4.30 6.04 -0.17
N ASN A 9 -3.80 7.07 -0.83
CA ASN A 9 -3.44 8.37 -0.26
C ASN A 9 -4.21 9.51 -0.96
N LYS A 10 -4.13 10.72 -0.42
CA LYS A 10 -4.81 11.92 -0.98
C LYS A 10 -4.30 12.33 -2.35
N SER A 11 -3.02 12.12 -2.61
CA SER A 11 -2.36 12.58 -3.83
C SER A 11 -2.50 11.62 -5.02
N ASP A 12 -3.12 10.44 -4.82
CA ASP A 12 -3.25 9.43 -5.89
C ASP A 12 -4.35 9.79 -6.90
N LEU A 13 -3.95 10.43 -7.98
CA LEU A 13 -4.84 10.82 -9.09
C LEU A 13 -5.53 9.63 -9.76
N THR A 14 -4.91 8.46 -9.77
CA THR A 14 -5.54 7.26 -10.35
C THR A 14 -6.76 6.86 -9.55
N SER A 15 -6.68 6.94 -8.23
CA SER A 15 -7.84 6.69 -7.36
C SER A 15 -8.97 7.71 -7.57
N ASP A 16 -8.66 8.95 -7.96
CA ASP A 16 -9.69 9.96 -8.30
C ASP A 16 -10.51 9.53 -9.52
N PHE A 17 -9.89 8.95 -10.54
CA PHE A 17 -10.60 8.39 -11.69
C PHE A 17 -11.50 7.22 -11.29
N ILE A 18 -11.05 6.34 -10.39
CA ILE A 18 -11.85 5.24 -9.87
C ILE A 18 -13.05 5.77 -9.09
N VAL A 19 -12.84 6.74 -8.19
CA VAL A 19 -13.91 7.42 -7.44
C VAL A 19 -14.96 8.01 -8.38
N LYS A 20 -14.51 8.71 -9.43
CA LYS A 20 -15.42 9.26 -10.46
C LYS A 20 -16.28 8.17 -11.08
N ARG A 21 -15.67 7.05 -11.52
CA ARG A 21 -16.38 5.92 -12.14
C ARG A 21 -17.38 5.23 -11.20
N LEU A 22 -17.01 5.08 -9.92
CA LEU A 22 -17.91 4.49 -8.93
C LEU A 22 -19.13 5.39 -8.69
N ARG A 23 -18.94 6.73 -8.63
CA ARG A 23 -20.03 7.70 -8.53
C ARG A 23 -20.98 7.66 -9.74
N GLU A 24 -20.44 7.67 -10.96
CA GLU A 24 -21.23 7.57 -12.20
C GLU A 24 -22.10 6.29 -12.20
N ARG A 25 -21.59 5.18 -11.66
CA ARG A 25 -22.29 3.91 -11.55
C ARG A 25 -23.15 3.75 -10.31
N LYS A 26 -23.21 4.76 -9.45
CA LYS A 26 -23.96 4.76 -8.17
C LYS A 26 -23.55 3.58 -7.26
N ILE A 27 -22.29 3.17 -7.31
CA ILE A 27 -21.73 2.14 -6.45
C ILE A 27 -21.24 2.80 -5.17
N PHE A 28 -21.62 2.23 -4.01
CA PHE A 28 -21.14 2.70 -2.72
C PHE A 28 -19.64 2.44 -2.60
N PHE A 29 -18.91 3.46 -2.15
CA PHE A 29 -17.49 3.35 -1.85
C PHE A 29 -17.11 4.24 -0.67
N TYR A 30 -16.02 3.90 -0.01
CA TYR A 30 -15.31 4.78 0.89
C TYR A 30 -13.83 4.86 0.48
N ARG A 31 -13.30 6.08 0.36
CA ARG A 31 -11.88 6.32 0.10
C ARG A 31 -11.15 6.52 1.42
N PHE A 32 -10.37 5.54 1.80
CA PHE A 32 -9.54 5.56 2.98
C PHE A 32 -8.13 6.02 2.60
N ASN A 33 -7.81 7.26 2.89
CA ASN A 33 -6.47 7.82 2.78
C ASN A 33 -5.71 7.49 4.05
N THR A 34 -4.75 6.58 3.95
CA THR A 34 -4.12 5.96 5.13
C THR A 34 -3.26 6.92 5.94
N GLU A 35 -2.74 7.97 5.33
CA GLU A 35 -2.00 9.04 6.01
C GLU A 35 -2.88 9.90 6.94
N GLU A 36 -4.20 9.73 6.88
CA GLU A 36 -5.16 10.40 7.76
C GLU A 36 -5.45 9.64 9.07
N ILE A 37 -4.86 8.45 9.25
CA ILE A 37 -4.96 7.72 10.51
C ILE A 37 -4.43 8.58 11.65
N SER A 38 -5.13 8.59 12.77
CA SER A 38 -4.88 9.42 13.97
C SER A 38 -5.05 10.93 13.77
N LYS A 39 -5.50 11.38 12.60
CA LYS A 39 -5.90 12.78 12.34
C LYS A 39 -7.41 12.90 12.21
N SER A 40 -7.94 12.38 11.14
CA SER A 40 -9.37 12.40 10.81
C SER A 40 -9.97 11.01 10.67
N CYS A 41 -9.15 9.97 10.57
CA CYS A 41 -9.56 8.57 10.49
C CYS A 41 -9.01 7.76 11.67
N PHE A 42 -9.85 6.91 12.25
CA PHE A 42 -9.49 6.06 13.37
C PHE A 42 -9.93 4.62 13.10
N LEU A 43 -9.03 3.66 13.34
CA LEU A 43 -9.31 2.23 13.25
C LEU A 43 -9.54 1.68 14.66
N THR A 44 -10.62 0.93 14.83
CA THR A 44 -10.93 0.23 16.07
C THR A 44 -11.18 -1.25 15.79
N PHE A 45 -10.40 -2.10 16.42
CA PHE A 45 -10.55 -3.56 16.38
C PHE A 45 -10.89 -4.07 17.78
N ASP A 46 -12.16 -4.37 18.01
CA ASP A 46 -12.62 -5.00 19.25
C ASP A 46 -12.92 -6.48 18.96
N PHE A 47 -12.01 -7.35 19.33
CA PHE A 47 -12.10 -8.77 19.05
C PHE A 47 -13.15 -9.48 19.92
N GLN A 48 -13.42 -8.96 21.11
CA GLN A 48 -14.45 -9.53 21.99
C GLN A 48 -15.86 -9.28 21.46
N ARG A 49 -16.09 -8.08 20.94
CA ARG A 49 -17.37 -7.68 20.33
C ARG A 49 -17.44 -7.97 18.84
N ASN A 50 -16.36 -8.48 18.24
CA ASN A 50 -16.25 -8.70 16.79
C ASN A 50 -16.51 -7.42 15.97
N LEU A 51 -16.07 -6.26 16.48
CA LEU A 51 -16.23 -4.95 15.84
C LEU A 51 -14.95 -4.55 15.14
N PHE A 52 -15.05 -4.20 13.87
CA PHE A 52 -13.96 -3.75 13.01
C PHE A 52 -14.42 -2.48 12.33
N ILE A 53 -14.11 -1.34 12.96
CA ILE A 53 -14.69 -0.05 12.61
C ILE A 53 -13.61 0.90 12.11
N LEU A 54 -13.92 1.58 11.02
CA LEU A 54 -13.19 2.76 10.55
C LEU A 54 -14.09 3.98 10.78
N THR A 55 -13.64 4.89 11.63
CA THR A 55 -14.33 6.14 11.93
C THR A 55 -13.71 7.27 11.12
N ASP A 56 -14.53 8.00 10.38
CA ASP A 56 -14.16 9.24 9.70
C ASP A 56 -14.83 10.41 10.42
N THR A 57 -14.02 11.27 11.05
CA THR A 57 -14.53 12.41 11.84
C THR A 57 -14.97 13.58 10.95
N ILE A 58 -14.45 13.69 9.73
CA ILE A 58 -14.85 14.74 8.77
C ILE A 58 -16.24 14.42 8.23
N LEU A 59 -16.49 13.16 7.88
CA LEU A 59 -17.80 12.70 7.43
C LEU A 59 -18.79 12.43 8.59
N CYS A 60 -18.32 12.47 9.83
CA CYS A 60 -19.07 12.07 11.02
C CYS A 60 -19.71 10.68 10.85
N HIS A 61 -18.97 9.72 10.29
CA HIS A 61 -19.46 8.41 9.94
C HIS A 61 -18.54 7.27 10.40
N GLN A 62 -19.17 6.14 10.73
CA GLN A 62 -18.47 4.91 11.06
C GLN A 62 -18.79 3.83 10.02
N PHE A 63 -17.76 3.20 9.50
CA PHE A 63 -17.85 2.13 8.54
C PHE A 63 -17.45 0.82 9.20
N ASN A 64 -18.35 -0.18 9.17
CA ASN A 64 -17.97 -1.53 9.53
C ASN A 64 -17.15 -2.13 8.37
N LEU A 65 -15.88 -2.42 8.63
CA LEU A 65 -14.95 -2.92 7.62
C LEU A 65 -15.36 -4.27 7.04
N LYS A 66 -16.11 -5.10 7.80
CA LYS A 66 -16.63 -6.38 7.33
C LYS A 66 -17.82 -6.28 6.38
N GLU A 67 -18.40 -5.10 6.23
CA GLU A 67 -19.50 -4.88 5.27
C GLU A 67 -19.02 -4.54 3.86
N PHE A 68 -17.74 -4.24 3.68
CA PHE A 68 -17.20 -4.09 2.35
C PHE A 68 -17.14 -5.44 1.62
N THR A 69 -17.30 -5.39 0.30
CA THR A 69 -17.29 -6.59 -0.55
C THR A 69 -16.06 -6.65 -1.43
N SER A 70 -15.41 -5.51 -1.64
CA SER A 70 -14.24 -5.41 -2.49
C SER A 70 -13.28 -4.32 -2.03
N VAL A 71 -12.01 -4.52 -2.33
CA VAL A 71 -10.93 -3.60 -2.01
C VAL A 71 -10.20 -3.19 -3.29
N TYR A 72 -10.01 -1.89 -3.47
CA TYR A 72 -9.07 -1.32 -4.42
C TYR A 72 -7.89 -0.75 -3.65
N PHE A 73 -6.70 -1.32 -3.86
CA PHE A 73 -5.49 -0.96 -3.14
C PHE A 73 -4.50 -0.27 -4.07
N ARG A 74 -4.07 0.94 -3.67
CA ARG A 74 -3.09 1.67 -4.44
C ARG A 74 -2.32 2.69 -3.61
N ARG A 75 -1.01 2.49 -3.49
CA ARG A 75 -0.05 3.42 -2.90
C ARG A 75 -0.50 4.07 -1.57
N PRO A 76 -0.92 3.28 -0.56
CA PRO A 76 -1.16 3.84 0.76
C PRO A 76 0.13 4.43 1.33
N GLU A 77 -0.02 5.49 2.13
CA GLU A 77 1.09 6.13 2.83
C GLU A 77 0.91 5.97 4.34
N LEU A 78 2.00 5.96 5.09
CA LEU A 78 1.93 6.00 6.55
C LEU A 78 1.61 7.43 7.01
N PRO A 79 0.93 7.57 8.16
CA PRO A 79 0.67 8.88 8.75
C PRO A 79 1.96 9.67 8.99
N ASN A 80 1.92 10.96 8.70
CA ASN A 80 2.98 11.88 9.12
C ASN A 80 2.90 12.08 10.62
N ILE A 81 3.94 11.65 11.33
CA ILE A 81 4.06 11.78 12.78
C ILE A 81 4.64 13.15 13.08
N ASN A 82 3.98 13.91 13.98
CA ASN A 82 4.61 15.12 14.53
C ASN A 82 5.81 14.70 15.40
N THR A 83 6.99 15.12 15.02
CA THR A 83 8.25 14.67 15.63
C THR A 83 8.82 15.65 16.66
N ASN A 84 8.16 16.80 16.89
CA ASN A 84 8.75 17.89 17.68
C ASN A 84 9.11 17.49 19.11
N ASP A 85 8.36 16.56 19.73
CA ASP A 85 8.53 16.15 21.11
C ASP A 85 8.88 14.65 21.26
N LEU A 86 9.27 13.99 20.16
CA LEU A 86 9.51 12.55 20.14
C LEU A 86 11.00 12.25 19.86
N SER A 87 11.54 11.28 20.57
CA SER A 87 12.84 10.68 20.25
C SER A 87 12.77 9.87 18.97
N SER A 88 13.93 9.61 18.36
CA SER A 88 14.03 8.75 17.17
C SER A 88 13.46 7.34 17.38
N GLY A 89 13.62 6.79 18.60
CA GLY A 89 13.07 5.49 18.97
C GLY A 89 11.53 5.48 19.00
N GLU A 90 10.93 6.54 19.60
CA GLU A 90 9.46 6.68 19.64
C GLU A 90 8.87 6.89 18.26
N ILE A 91 9.53 7.67 17.40
CA ILE A 91 9.12 7.84 16.01
C ILE A 91 9.14 6.50 15.26
N GLN A 92 10.21 5.73 15.42
CA GLN A 92 10.32 4.42 14.77
C GLN A 92 9.27 3.44 15.31
N PHE A 93 9.02 3.45 16.62
CA PHE A 93 7.97 2.65 17.23
C PHE A 93 6.60 2.98 16.64
N LEU A 94 6.21 4.26 16.59
CA LEU A 94 4.93 4.68 16.02
C LEU A 94 4.79 4.30 14.53
N LYS A 95 5.84 4.45 13.73
CA LYS A 95 5.84 4.01 12.33
C LYS A 95 5.57 2.52 12.20
N ASN A 96 6.19 1.72 13.05
CA ASN A 96 5.98 0.28 13.06
C ASN A 96 4.54 -0.07 13.48
N GLU A 97 3.99 0.60 14.50
CA GLU A 97 2.61 0.39 14.95
C GLU A 97 1.59 0.71 13.83
N PHE A 98 1.77 1.83 13.12
CA PHE A 98 0.91 2.14 11.97
C PHE A 98 1.07 1.12 10.85
N TYR A 99 2.29 0.72 10.55
CA TYR A 99 2.56 -0.29 9.54
C TYR A 99 1.87 -1.62 9.87
N TYR A 100 2.06 -2.14 11.09
CA TYR A 100 1.46 -3.41 11.51
C TYR A 100 -0.05 -3.33 11.66
N THR A 101 -0.60 -2.19 12.05
CA THR A 101 -2.04 -1.95 12.07
C THR A 101 -2.63 -2.07 10.66
N LEU A 102 -2.01 -1.45 9.66
CA LEU A 102 -2.44 -1.57 8.27
C LEU A 102 -2.27 -3.00 7.73
N GLU A 103 -1.15 -3.66 8.04
CA GLU A 103 -0.95 -5.07 7.67
C GLU A 103 -2.02 -5.98 8.27
N GLY A 104 -2.38 -5.75 9.54
CA GLY A 104 -3.46 -6.45 10.21
C GLY A 104 -4.81 -6.23 9.51
N LEU A 105 -5.12 -4.98 9.15
CA LEU A 105 -6.31 -4.64 8.37
C LEU A 105 -6.34 -5.41 7.04
N TYR A 106 -5.25 -5.43 6.28
CA TYR A 106 -5.21 -6.14 5.00
C TYR A 106 -5.44 -7.64 5.15
N LYS A 107 -4.90 -8.25 6.20
CA LYS A 107 -5.13 -9.67 6.52
C LYS A 107 -6.56 -9.97 6.95
N ILE A 108 -7.19 -9.07 7.70
CA ILE A 108 -8.61 -9.18 8.09
C ILE A 108 -9.52 -9.15 6.87
N LEU A 109 -9.17 -8.32 5.88
CA LEU A 109 -9.94 -8.15 4.65
C LEU A 109 -9.55 -9.11 3.52
N LYS A 110 -8.66 -10.08 3.76
CA LYS A 110 -8.09 -10.96 2.73
C LYS A 110 -9.11 -11.73 1.89
N ASP A 111 -10.25 -12.07 2.48
CA ASP A 111 -11.30 -12.88 1.84
C ASP A 111 -12.27 -12.04 0.99
N LEU A 112 -12.12 -10.71 0.99
CA LEU A 112 -12.84 -9.83 0.07
C LEU A 112 -12.28 -9.95 -1.35
N TYR A 113 -13.02 -9.45 -2.33
CA TYR A 113 -12.50 -9.33 -3.69
C TYR A 113 -11.50 -8.17 -3.76
N TRP A 114 -10.24 -8.48 -4.04
CA TRP A 114 -9.18 -7.48 -4.28
C TRP A 114 -8.91 -7.35 -5.77
N VAL A 115 -8.98 -6.13 -6.29
CA VAL A 115 -8.64 -5.86 -7.70
C VAL A 115 -7.19 -6.23 -7.98
N SER A 116 -6.29 -5.90 -7.04
CA SER A 116 -4.89 -6.31 -7.05
C SER A 116 -4.52 -6.70 -5.62
N PRO A 117 -4.38 -8.00 -5.31
CA PRO A 117 -4.01 -8.46 -3.98
C PRO A 117 -2.65 -7.89 -3.57
N ILE A 118 -2.57 -7.31 -2.38
CA ILE A 118 -1.38 -6.58 -1.90
C ILE A 118 -0.11 -7.45 -1.94
N TYR A 119 -0.22 -8.72 -1.57
CA TYR A 119 0.94 -9.62 -1.56
C TYR A 119 1.42 -9.96 -2.96
N ALA A 120 0.51 -10.08 -3.93
CA ALA A 120 0.87 -10.24 -5.35
C ALA A 120 1.53 -8.97 -5.90
N ILE A 121 1.08 -7.77 -5.49
CA ILE A 121 1.74 -6.51 -5.86
C ILE A 121 3.17 -6.49 -5.32
N ARG A 122 3.37 -6.81 -4.04
CA ARG A 122 4.70 -6.79 -3.40
C ARG A 122 5.65 -7.80 -4.02
N GLU A 123 5.17 -8.99 -4.34
CA GLU A 123 5.95 -9.99 -5.07
C GLU A 123 6.34 -9.47 -6.46
N ALA A 124 5.38 -8.90 -7.19
CA ALA A 124 5.60 -8.35 -8.52
C ALA A 124 6.52 -7.11 -8.53
N GLU A 125 6.61 -6.35 -7.45
CA GLU A 125 7.48 -5.17 -7.34
C GLU A 125 8.96 -5.52 -7.09
N ASN A 126 9.29 -6.77 -6.78
CA ASN A 126 10.68 -7.21 -6.57
C ASN A 126 11.44 -7.24 -7.89
N LYS A 127 12.34 -6.26 -8.07
CA LYS A 127 13.08 -6.08 -9.33
C LYS A 127 14.00 -7.25 -9.67
N ILE A 128 14.61 -7.88 -8.68
CA ILE A 128 15.48 -9.05 -8.89
C ILE A 128 14.65 -10.21 -9.43
N TYR A 129 13.52 -10.48 -8.78
CA TYR A 129 12.60 -11.53 -9.22
C TYR A 129 11.98 -11.24 -10.59
N GLN A 130 11.67 -9.96 -10.90
CA GLN A 130 11.16 -9.57 -12.22
C GLN A 130 12.15 -9.90 -13.33
N LEU A 131 13.45 -9.62 -13.14
CA LEU A 131 14.49 -9.91 -14.12
C LEU A 131 14.68 -11.42 -14.31
N GLU A 132 14.72 -12.17 -13.22
CA GLU A 132 14.78 -13.64 -13.23
C GLU A 132 13.63 -14.24 -14.02
N LEU A 133 12.40 -13.84 -13.68
CA LEU A 133 11.19 -14.33 -14.34
C LEU A 133 11.15 -13.95 -15.82
N ALA A 134 11.47 -12.70 -16.16
CA ALA A 134 11.50 -12.22 -17.53
C ALA A 134 12.47 -13.06 -18.40
N LYS A 135 13.66 -13.36 -17.87
CA LYS A 135 14.61 -14.22 -18.53
C LYS A 135 14.10 -15.65 -18.70
N ALA A 136 13.48 -16.21 -17.65
CA ALA A 136 12.96 -17.57 -17.66
C ALA A 136 11.86 -17.79 -18.71
N ILE A 137 11.03 -16.78 -18.97
CA ILE A 137 9.95 -16.83 -20.00
C ILE A 137 10.38 -16.31 -21.37
N GLY A 138 11.68 -16.03 -21.55
CA GLY A 138 12.26 -15.72 -22.86
C GLY A 138 12.24 -14.25 -23.27
N PHE A 139 11.98 -13.32 -22.37
CA PHE A 139 12.16 -11.89 -22.68
C PHE A 139 13.63 -11.53 -22.80
N SER A 140 13.94 -10.63 -23.74
CA SER A 140 15.23 -9.94 -23.77
C SER A 140 15.27 -8.95 -22.62
N ILE A 141 16.21 -9.13 -21.70
CA ILE A 141 16.46 -8.20 -20.61
C ILE A 141 17.75 -7.42 -20.87
N PRO A 142 17.85 -6.17 -20.39
CA PRO A 142 19.11 -5.42 -20.45
C PRO A 142 20.18 -6.14 -19.62
N ASP A 143 21.47 -5.94 -19.94
CA ASP A 143 22.54 -6.36 -19.04
C ASP A 143 22.35 -5.69 -17.70
N SER A 144 22.30 -6.49 -16.64
CA SER A 144 21.89 -6.02 -15.32
C SER A 144 22.67 -6.73 -14.24
N ILE A 145 23.10 -5.99 -13.23
CA ILE A 145 23.76 -6.50 -12.04
C ILE A 145 23.09 -5.92 -10.78
N VAL A 146 22.97 -6.73 -9.75
CA VAL A 146 22.63 -6.30 -8.39
C VAL A 146 23.74 -6.83 -7.49
N THR A 147 24.54 -5.94 -6.93
CA THR A 147 25.70 -6.32 -6.13
C THR A 147 25.94 -5.36 -4.98
N HIS A 148 26.59 -5.83 -3.93
CA HIS A 148 27.15 -5.01 -2.83
C HIS A 148 28.67 -4.89 -2.92
N SER A 149 29.29 -5.47 -3.96
CA SER A 149 30.72 -5.44 -4.22
C SER A 149 31.08 -4.24 -5.09
N TYR A 150 31.98 -3.40 -4.58
CA TYR A 150 32.52 -2.28 -5.36
C TYR A 150 33.25 -2.77 -6.64
N ASN A 151 34.04 -3.84 -6.52
CA ASN A 151 34.81 -4.36 -7.66
C ASN A 151 33.90 -4.86 -8.78
N ASP A 152 32.83 -5.61 -8.42
CA ASP A 152 31.86 -6.09 -9.42
C ASP A 152 31.10 -4.95 -10.08
N SER A 153 30.77 -3.91 -9.32
CA SER A 153 30.13 -2.71 -9.85
C SER A 153 31.02 -1.99 -10.85
N LEU A 154 32.33 -1.85 -10.53
CA LEU A 154 33.30 -1.20 -11.38
C LEU A 154 33.57 -2.01 -12.66
N GLU A 155 33.67 -3.33 -12.55
CA GLU A 155 33.81 -4.23 -13.69
C GLU A 155 32.61 -4.12 -14.63
N PHE A 156 31.39 -4.15 -14.06
CA PHE A 156 30.15 -3.99 -14.82
C PHE A 156 30.09 -2.64 -15.56
N TYR A 157 30.45 -1.55 -14.86
CA TYR A 157 30.50 -0.20 -15.43
C TYR A 157 31.45 -0.11 -16.61
N ASN A 158 32.65 -0.64 -16.45
CA ASN A 158 33.68 -0.62 -17.50
C ASN A 158 33.31 -1.46 -18.73
N ARG A 159 32.70 -2.65 -18.54
CA ARG A 159 32.29 -3.49 -19.67
C ARG A 159 31.07 -2.96 -20.42
N ASN A 160 30.33 -2.01 -19.83
CA ASN A 160 29.20 -1.32 -20.46
C ASN A 160 29.58 0.10 -20.91
N ASP A 161 30.85 0.37 -21.20
CA ASP A 161 31.37 1.64 -21.70
C ASP A 161 30.92 2.86 -20.88
N ALA A 162 30.86 2.70 -19.56
CA ALA A 162 30.37 3.71 -18.62
C ALA A 162 28.89 4.17 -18.86
N SER A 163 28.12 3.40 -19.64
CA SER A 163 26.73 3.70 -19.99
C SER A 163 25.77 2.92 -19.10
N CYS A 164 25.72 3.27 -17.81
CA CYS A 164 24.85 2.64 -16.82
C CYS A 164 23.84 3.64 -16.26
N ILE A 165 22.65 3.14 -15.83
CA ILE A 165 21.58 3.89 -15.16
C ILE A 165 21.29 3.26 -13.80
#